data_ecf1f9b047933cbd4f248657fb552785
#
_entry.id   ecf1f9b047933cbd4f248657fb552785
#
_cell.length_a   1.000
_cell.length_b   1.000
_cell.length_c   1.000
_cell.angle_alpha   90.00
_cell.angle_beta   90.00
_cell.angle_gamma   90.00
#
_symmetry.space_group_name_H-M   'P 1'
#
loop_
_entity.id
_entity.type
_entity.pdbx_description
1 polymer ?
#
loop_
_entity_poly.entity_id
_entity_poly.type
_entity_poly.pdbx_seq_one_letter_code
_entity_poly.pdbx_strand_id
1 'polypeptide(L)'
;RLTIGSEASLGIITEAWMRLQDRPVYRSSSSVEFKDYKKALNATRLISQSGLFPANCRLLDSNEAHFNGAGDGSRHILILSFESADHDMSPWLNRALEIVKSQDGVFEPPESQSKNSHRSGSSGNWRNSFIKAPYLRESFVRRGIVQDTFETAITWDKSYEFIEEVKKQTSAAIKEISGKPALVACRLTHCYPDGLAPYFTYGAYATPHTMIDVWREIKLATNEICVSLGGTVTHHHAVGRDHRPNGYDIQIPEGFKSMFEAAKESSDPNGIMNPGVLIDPKGKAIVNWINKEDS
;
A
#
# COMPACT_ATOMS: atom_id res chain seq x y z
N ARG A 1 -6.00 16.11 -14.38
CA ARG A 1 -5.75 14.71 -13.96
C ARG A 1 -4.74 14.01 -14.87
N LEU A 2 -4.72 14.31 -16.18
CA LEU A 2 -3.76 13.66 -17.11
C LEU A 2 -2.30 13.90 -16.69
N THR A 3 -1.96 15.10 -16.24
CA THR A 3 -0.61 15.46 -15.79
C THR A 3 -0.25 14.84 -14.44
N ILE A 4 -1.21 14.81 -13.50
CA ILE A 4 -1.03 14.14 -12.21
C ILE A 4 -1.13 12.63 -12.45
N GLY A 5 -0.08 11.89 -12.16
CA GLY A 5 0.02 10.45 -12.45
C GLY A 5 0.68 10.14 -13.80
N SER A 6 1.14 11.14 -14.57
CA SER A 6 1.89 10.92 -15.80
C SER A 6 3.33 10.44 -15.57
N GLU A 7 3.79 10.43 -14.33
CA GLU A 7 5.13 9.95 -13.94
C GLU A 7 6.27 10.58 -14.78
N ALA A 8 6.14 11.87 -15.03
CA ALA A 8 7.05 12.66 -15.88
C ALA A 8 7.13 12.19 -17.36
N SER A 9 6.23 11.31 -17.83
CA SER A 9 6.22 10.88 -19.23
C SER A 9 5.70 11.96 -20.19
N LEU A 10 4.91 12.93 -19.70
CA LEU A 10 4.39 14.05 -20.48
C LEU A 10 5.19 15.36 -20.31
N GLY A 11 6.01 15.48 -19.27
CA GLY A 11 6.73 16.70 -18.97
C GLY A 11 7.16 16.79 -17.52
N ILE A 12 7.73 17.92 -17.12
CA ILE A 12 8.19 18.21 -15.77
C ILE A 12 7.23 19.23 -15.14
N ILE A 13 6.68 18.93 -13.96
CA ILE A 13 5.88 19.88 -13.18
C ILE A 13 6.85 20.88 -12.52
N THR A 14 6.80 22.13 -12.93
CA THR A 14 7.67 23.20 -12.42
C THR A 14 7.03 24.02 -11.32
N GLU A 15 5.70 24.04 -11.25
CA GLU A 15 4.96 24.87 -10.31
C GLU A 15 3.62 24.22 -9.97
N ALA A 16 3.17 24.37 -8.70
CA ALA A 16 1.88 23.85 -8.24
C ALA A 16 1.27 24.77 -7.17
N TRP A 17 -0.05 24.95 -7.25
CA TRP A 17 -0.85 25.59 -6.20
C TRP A 17 -1.40 24.52 -5.28
N MET A 18 -1.00 24.57 -3.98
CA MET A 18 -1.37 23.59 -2.97
C MET A 18 -2.41 24.20 -2.02
N ARG A 19 -3.46 23.40 -1.72
CA ARG A 19 -4.39 23.76 -0.66
C ARG A 19 -3.74 23.53 0.69
N LEU A 20 -3.67 24.58 1.51
CA LEU A 20 -3.21 24.51 2.89
C LEU A 20 -4.39 24.36 3.84
N GLN A 21 -4.14 23.76 4.99
CA GLN A 21 -5.06 23.65 6.11
C GLN A 21 -4.36 24.07 7.39
N ASP A 22 -5.12 24.51 8.37
CA ASP A 22 -4.61 24.84 9.70
C ASP A 22 -4.04 23.58 10.38
N ARG A 23 -2.98 23.78 11.16
CA ARG A 23 -2.36 22.69 11.90
C ARG A 23 -3.31 22.17 12.98
N PRO A 24 -3.61 20.86 13.03
CA PRO A 24 -4.47 20.29 14.05
C PRO A 24 -3.92 20.51 15.46
N VAL A 25 -4.78 21.00 16.37
CA VAL A 25 -4.48 21.18 17.80
C VAL A 25 -5.25 20.18 18.67
N TYR A 26 -6.39 19.70 18.20
CA TYR A 26 -7.18 18.64 18.83
C TYR A 26 -6.88 17.30 18.17
N ARG A 27 -6.58 16.28 18.98
CA ARG A 27 -6.30 14.93 18.50
C ARG A 27 -6.89 13.91 19.45
N SER A 28 -7.57 12.92 18.90
CA SER A 28 -8.09 11.77 19.65
C SER A 28 -7.73 10.50 18.89
N SER A 29 -7.15 9.51 19.57
CA SER A 29 -6.69 8.28 18.95
C SER A 29 -6.94 7.07 19.83
N SER A 30 -7.04 5.89 19.21
CA SER A 30 -7.14 4.60 19.88
C SER A 30 -6.50 3.52 19.02
N SER A 31 -5.93 2.51 19.69
CA SER A 31 -5.54 1.25 19.08
C SER A 31 -6.53 0.19 19.50
N VAL A 32 -7.02 -0.58 18.54
CA VAL A 32 -8.04 -1.61 18.72
C VAL A 32 -7.49 -2.95 18.30
N GLU A 33 -7.70 -3.97 19.12
CA GLU A 33 -7.27 -5.35 18.87
C GLU A 33 -8.43 -6.22 18.43
N PHE A 34 -8.18 -7.10 17.45
CA PHE A 34 -9.11 -8.11 16.98
C PHE A 34 -8.47 -9.49 16.98
N LYS A 35 -9.24 -10.51 17.33
CA LYS A 35 -8.85 -11.91 17.16
C LYS A 35 -9.10 -12.41 15.73
N ASP A 36 -10.12 -11.88 15.09
CA ASP A 36 -10.66 -12.29 13.81
C ASP A 36 -10.41 -11.20 12.76
N TYR A 37 -9.66 -11.52 11.70
CA TYR A 37 -9.32 -10.56 10.65
C TYR A 37 -10.53 -10.10 9.85
N LYS A 38 -11.50 -10.99 9.60
CA LYS A 38 -12.72 -10.64 8.86
C LYS A 38 -13.56 -9.62 9.62
N LYS A 39 -13.65 -9.75 10.96
CA LYS A 39 -14.30 -8.76 11.81
C LYS A 39 -13.55 -7.43 11.84
N ALA A 40 -12.21 -7.45 11.90
CA ALA A 40 -11.38 -6.26 11.81
C ALA A 40 -11.57 -5.53 10.47
N LEU A 41 -11.60 -6.29 9.37
CA LEU A 41 -11.84 -5.75 8.03
C LEU A 41 -13.24 -5.14 7.91
N ASN A 42 -14.27 -5.82 8.44
CA ASN A 42 -15.63 -5.30 8.44
C ASN A 42 -15.80 -4.03 9.29
N ALA A 43 -15.16 -3.96 10.47
CA ALA A 43 -15.11 -2.75 11.28
C ALA A 43 -14.49 -1.58 10.50
N THR A 44 -13.36 -1.81 9.81
CA THR A 44 -12.68 -0.82 8.98
C THR A 44 -13.59 -0.32 7.84
N ARG A 45 -14.31 -1.24 7.17
CA ARG A 45 -15.30 -0.90 6.14
C ARG A 45 -16.41 -0.01 6.71
N LEU A 46 -17.01 -0.41 7.81
CA LEU A 46 -18.13 0.33 8.44
C LEU A 46 -17.68 1.75 8.84
N ILE A 47 -16.47 1.91 9.36
CA ILE A 47 -15.91 3.24 9.68
C ILE A 47 -15.70 4.06 8.40
N SER A 48 -15.14 3.46 7.34
CA SER A 48 -14.90 4.16 6.08
C SER A 48 -16.21 4.64 5.41
N GLN A 49 -17.31 3.91 5.63
CA GLN A 49 -18.64 4.22 5.09
C GLN A 49 -19.50 5.07 6.03
N SER A 50 -19.05 5.35 7.27
CA SER A 50 -19.83 6.04 8.30
C SER A 50 -19.94 7.56 8.11
N GLY A 51 -19.11 8.17 7.26
CA GLY A 51 -19.01 9.62 7.16
C GLY A 51 -18.22 10.28 8.31
N LEU A 52 -17.54 9.52 9.16
CA LEU A 52 -16.73 10.07 10.25
C LEU A 52 -15.39 10.64 9.81
N PHE A 53 -14.87 10.23 8.66
CA PHE A 53 -13.63 10.73 8.04
C PHE A 53 -12.42 10.77 9.01
N PRO A 54 -11.98 9.64 9.57
CA PRO A 54 -10.81 9.62 10.45
C PRO A 54 -9.56 10.13 9.71
N ALA A 55 -8.70 10.85 10.42
CA ALA A 55 -7.40 11.30 9.92
C ALA A 55 -6.44 10.11 9.71
N ASN A 56 -6.64 9.04 10.48
CA ASN A 56 -5.96 7.76 10.31
C ASN A 56 -6.92 6.61 10.58
N CYS A 57 -7.07 5.70 9.61
CA CYS A 57 -7.80 4.45 9.76
C CYS A 57 -6.93 3.37 9.10
N ARG A 58 -6.17 2.64 9.93
CA ARG A 58 -5.15 1.70 9.45
C ARG A 58 -5.30 0.36 10.14
N LEU A 59 -5.55 -0.67 9.36
CA LEU A 59 -5.61 -2.04 9.84
C LEU A 59 -4.30 -2.76 9.51
N LEU A 60 -3.68 -3.36 10.52
CA LEU A 60 -2.51 -4.24 10.42
C LEU A 60 -2.97 -5.68 10.65
N ASP A 61 -2.64 -6.61 9.77
CA ASP A 61 -2.78 -8.03 10.13
C ASP A 61 -1.79 -8.40 11.24
N SER A 62 -1.95 -9.57 11.85
CA SER A 62 -1.12 -9.99 12.98
C SER A 62 0.37 -10.05 12.64
N ASN A 63 0.72 -10.42 11.39
CA ASN A 63 2.10 -10.47 10.93
C ASN A 63 2.68 -9.06 10.78
N GLU A 64 1.94 -8.14 10.15
CA GLU A 64 2.36 -6.75 10.00
C GLU A 64 2.48 -6.04 11.37
N ALA A 65 1.55 -6.33 12.30
CA ALA A 65 1.62 -5.82 13.67
C ALA A 65 2.90 -6.29 14.38
N HIS A 66 3.26 -7.57 14.22
CA HIS A 66 4.50 -8.13 14.78
C HIS A 66 5.76 -7.52 14.15
N PHE A 67 5.84 -7.46 12.83
CA PHE A 67 7.01 -6.92 12.12
C PHE A 67 7.32 -5.46 12.47
N ASN A 68 6.30 -4.69 12.77
CA ASN A 68 6.43 -3.28 13.13
C ASN A 68 6.45 -3.01 14.64
N GLY A 69 6.45 -4.06 15.46
CA GLY A 69 6.46 -3.92 16.92
C GLY A 69 5.20 -3.26 17.49
N ALA A 70 4.08 -3.29 16.73
CA ALA A 70 2.79 -2.79 17.16
C ALA A 70 2.01 -3.81 18.01
N GLY A 71 2.38 -5.09 17.93
CA GLY A 71 1.81 -6.20 18.67
C GLY A 71 2.74 -7.43 18.70
N ASP A 72 2.34 -8.47 19.42
CA ASP A 72 3.10 -9.72 19.56
C ASP A 72 2.83 -10.74 18.44
N GLY A 73 1.98 -10.40 17.47
CA GLY A 73 1.59 -11.30 16.38
C GLY A 73 0.33 -12.14 16.66
N SER A 74 -0.26 -12.04 17.84
CA SER A 74 -1.47 -12.80 18.22
C SER A 74 -2.77 -12.10 17.83
N ARG A 75 -2.70 -10.80 17.48
CA ARG A 75 -3.86 -9.93 17.20
C ARG A 75 -3.65 -9.12 15.94
N HIS A 76 -4.78 -8.79 15.30
CA HIS A 76 -4.87 -7.76 14.27
C HIS A 76 -5.10 -6.41 14.95
N ILE A 77 -4.47 -5.35 14.45
CA ILE A 77 -4.49 -4.03 15.11
C ILE A 77 -5.10 -2.99 14.17
N LEU A 78 -6.19 -2.35 14.60
CA LEU A 78 -6.77 -1.19 13.92
C LEU A 78 -6.35 0.08 14.67
N ILE A 79 -5.63 0.96 13.98
CA ILE A 79 -5.23 2.27 14.49
C ILE A 79 -6.20 3.31 13.98
N LEU A 80 -6.84 4.03 14.89
CA LEU A 80 -7.78 5.10 14.61
C LEU A 80 -7.28 6.42 15.18
N SER A 81 -7.39 7.50 14.41
CA SER A 81 -7.23 8.85 14.93
C SER A 81 -8.10 9.86 14.20
N PHE A 82 -8.49 10.89 14.94
CA PHE A 82 -9.23 12.04 14.46
C PHE A 82 -8.48 13.30 14.84
N GLU A 83 -8.46 14.29 13.96
CA GLU A 83 -7.73 15.53 14.14
C GLU A 83 -8.59 16.73 13.70
N SER A 84 -8.52 17.84 14.45
CA SER A 84 -9.18 19.11 14.11
C SER A 84 -8.33 20.29 14.53
N ALA A 85 -8.50 21.41 13.83
CA ALA A 85 -7.87 22.68 14.17
C ALA A 85 -8.70 23.50 15.17
N ASP A 86 -10.00 23.25 15.29
CA ASP A 86 -10.95 24.15 15.95
C ASP A 86 -11.86 23.51 17.02
N HIS A 87 -12.01 22.16 17.04
CA HIS A 87 -12.92 21.51 17.99
C HIS A 87 -12.45 20.13 18.48
N ASP A 88 -13.01 19.68 19.60
CA ASP A 88 -12.71 18.36 20.19
C ASP A 88 -13.22 17.21 19.31
N MET A 89 -12.38 16.21 19.15
CA MET A 89 -12.64 15.03 18.30
C MET A 89 -13.04 13.78 19.09
N SER A 90 -13.19 13.88 20.41
CA SER A 90 -13.61 12.74 21.24
C SER A 90 -14.96 12.14 20.84
N PRO A 91 -16.00 12.93 20.48
CA PRO A 91 -17.28 12.37 20.01
C PRO A 91 -17.15 11.51 18.74
N TRP A 92 -16.30 11.93 17.80
CA TRP A 92 -16.03 11.16 16.56
C TRP A 92 -15.32 9.85 16.85
N LEU A 93 -14.27 9.88 17.69
CA LEU A 93 -13.57 8.68 18.13
C LEU A 93 -14.53 7.73 18.86
N ASN A 94 -15.34 8.22 19.79
CA ASN A 94 -16.30 7.40 20.54
C ASN A 94 -17.30 6.71 19.60
N ARG A 95 -17.80 7.43 18.59
CA ARG A 95 -18.69 6.84 17.59
C ARG A 95 -18.01 5.75 16.76
N ALA A 96 -16.76 5.95 16.36
CA ALA A 96 -15.96 4.93 15.69
C ALA A 96 -15.71 3.70 16.60
N LEU A 97 -15.48 3.91 17.89
CA LEU A 97 -15.27 2.84 18.86
C LEU A 97 -16.57 2.02 19.14
N GLU A 98 -17.74 2.63 19.04
CA GLU A 98 -19.02 1.89 19.07
C GLU A 98 -19.12 0.92 17.87
N ILE A 99 -18.75 1.37 16.67
CA ILE A 99 -18.72 0.52 15.47
C ILE A 99 -17.74 -0.64 15.69
N VAL A 100 -16.55 -0.35 16.16
CA VAL A 100 -15.51 -1.35 16.45
C VAL A 100 -15.98 -2.38 17.46
N LYS A 101 -16.63 -1.94 18.54
CA LYS A 101 -17.19 -2.83 19.58
C LYS A 101 -18.25 -3.76 19.02
N SER A 102 -19.06 -3.32 18.06
CA SER A 102 -20.06 -4.17 17.39
C SER A 102 -19.46 -5.30 16.58
N GLN A 103 -18.15 -5.24 16.29
CA GLN A 103 -17.35 -6.23 15.56
C GLN A 103 -16.35 -6.96 16.48
N ASP A 104 -16.61 -7.01 17.79
CA ASP A 104 -15.78 -7.65 18.82
C ASP A 104 -14.36 -7.07 18.94
N GLY A 105 -14.14 -5.83 18.52
CA GLY A 105 -12.89 -5.12 18.75
C GLY A 105 -12.71 -4.76 20.23
N VAL A 106 -11.51 -4.98 20.74
CA VAL A 106 -11.11 -4.69 22.12
C VAL A 106 -10.14 -3.52 22.13
N PHE A 107 -10.39 -2.55 22.98
CA PHE A 107 -9.54 -1.37 23.12
C PHE A 107 -9.52 -0.88 24.57
N GLU A 108 -8.43 -0.24 24.96
CA GLU A 108 -8.38 0.50 26.22
C GLU A 108 -9.14 1.82 26.09
N PRO A 109 -9.71 2.34 27.17
CA PRO A 109 -10.33 3.66 27.14
C PRO A 109 -9.37 4.69 26.53
N PRO A 110 -9.85 5.58 25.63
CA PRO A 110 -8.98 6.59 25.03
C PRO A 110 -8.31 7.42 26.13
N GLU A 111 -6.99 7.55 26.07
CA GLU A 111 -6.28 8.47 26.92
C GLU A 111 -6.82 9.89 26.68
N SER A 112 -7.13 10.60 27.77
CA SER A 112 -7.55 12.00 27.70
C SER A 112 -6.50 12.81 26.95
N GLN A 113 -6.94 13.62 26.00
CA GLN A 113 -6.23 14.52 25.09
C GLN A 113 -4.81 14.94 25.56
N SER A 114 -3.82 14.09 25.36
CA SER A 114 -2.43 14.50 25.49
C SER A 114 -1.94 14.95 24.11
N LYS A 115 -1.20 16.07 24.05
CA LYS A 115 -0.57 16.55 22.79
C LYS A 115 0.31 15.49 22.12
N ASN A 116 0.54 14.35 22.77
CA ASN A 116 1.42 13.26 22.32
C ASN A 116 0.75 11.87 22.24
N SER A 117 -0.56 11.76 22.42
CA SER A 117 -1.27 10.45 22.42
C SER A 117 -0.99 9.59 21.16
N HIS A 118 -0.78 10.25 20.01
CA HIS A 118 -0.41 9.59 18.74
C HIS A 118 1.03 9.06 18.68
N ARG A 119 1.84 9.28 19.72
CA ARG A 119 3.27 8.87 19.82
C ARG A 119 3.50 7.73 20.81
N SER A 120 2.46 7.30 21.53
CA SER A 120 2.51 6.22 22.53
C SER A 120 1.83 4.94 22.02
N GLY A 121 2.09 3.81 22.68
CA GLY A 121 1.47 2.52 22.42
C GLY A 121 1.76 1.98 21.01
N SER A 122 0.87 1.12 20.49
CA SER A 122 1.00 0.47 19.18
C SER A 122 1.09 1.47 18.02
N SER A 123 0.39 2.60 18.11
CA SER A 123 0.45 3.68 17.12
C SER A 123 1.84 4.34 17.07
N GLY A 124 2.42 4.62 18.23
CA GLY A 124 3.77 5.20 18.33
C GLY A 124 4.85 4.22 17.85
N ASN A 125 4.74 2.96 18.22
CA ASN A 125 5.66 1.91 17.80
C ASN A 125 5.62 1.72 16.28
N TRP A 126 4.44 1.62 15.70
CA TRP A 126 4.28 1.52 14.25
C TRP A 126 4.90 2.72 13.52
N ARG A 127 4.63 3.95 13.97
CA ARG A 127 5.20 5.18 13.39
C ARG A 127 6.73 5.17 13.43
N ASN A 128 7.32 4.78 14.56
CA ASN A 128 8.77 4.73 14.72
C ASN A 128 9.40 3.66 13.81
N SER A 129 8.77 2.51 13.67
CA SER A 129 9.20 1.45 12.75
C SER A 129 9.12 1.90 11.30
N PHE A 130 8.05 2.59 10.91
CA PHE A 130 7.89 3.13 9.56
C PHE A 130 9.01 4.12 9.20
N ILE A 131 9.37 5.03 10.12
CA ILE A 131 10.47 6.00 9.90
C ILE A 131 11.82 5.28 9.77
N LYS A 132 12.02 4.15 10.46
CA LYS A 132 13.26 3.37 10.44
C LYS A 132 13.34 2.35 9.29
N ALA A 133 12.21 2.03 8.66
CA ALA A 133 12.13 0.97 7.64
C ALA A 133 13.15 1.11 6.48
N PRO A 134 13.44 2.30 5.92
CA PRO A 134 14.44 2.44 4.87
C PRO A 134 15.85 1.99 5.29
N TYR A 135 16.21 2.21 6.56
CA TYR A 135 17.53 1.82 7.10
C TYR A 135 17.63 0.32 7.38
N LEU A 136 16.50 -0.33 7.66
CA LEU A 136 16.46 -1.79 7.89
C LEU A 136 16.70 -2.58 6.60
N ARG A 137 16.28 -2.03 5.46
CA ARG A 137 16.45 -2.67 4.14
C ARG A 137 17.91 -3.03 3.84
N GLU A 138 18.86 -2.14 4.10
CA GLU A 138 20.28 -2.44 3.92
C GLU A 138 20.74 -3.64 4.78
N SER A 139 20.25 -3.71 6.02
CA SER A 139 20.57 -4.81 6.92
C SER A 139 20.02 -6.15 6.42
N PHE A 140 18.86 -6.15 5.80
CA PHE A 140 18.26 -7.34 5.19
C PHE A 140 19.02 -7.79 3.95
N VAL A 141 19.32 -6.86 3.04
CA VAL A 141 20.09 -7.14 1.82
C VAL A 141 21.45 -7.77 2.15
N ARG A 142 22.18 -7.22 3.13
CA ARG A 142 23.46 -7.80 3.60
C ARG A 142 23.34 -9.22 4.17
N ARG A 143 22.15 -9.63 4.58
CA ARG A 143 21.85 -10.98 5.10
C ARG A 143 21.24 -11.93 4.07
N GLY A 144 21.20 -11.52 2.79
CA GLY A 144 20.60 -12.33 1.73
C GLY A 144 19.07 -12.35 1.78
N ILE A 145 18.44 -11.28 2.25
CA ILE A 145 16.99 -11.14 2.27
C ILE A 145 16.57 -10.01 1.35
N VAL A 146 15.83 -10.36 0.32
CA VAL A 146 15.09 -9.40 -0.53
C VAL A 146 13.82 -9.04 0.23
N GLN A 147 13.79 -7.86 0.83
CA GLN A 147 12.58 -7.31 1.43
C GLN A 147 11.97 -6.29 0.48
N ASP A 148 10.74 -6.51 0.09
CA ASP A 148 10.00 -5.57 -0.76
C ASP A 148 8.52 -5.55 -0.40
N THR A 149 7.80 -4.63 -1.05
CA THR A 149 6.39 -4.40 -0.88
C THR A 149 5.70 -4.26 -2.23
N PHE A 150 4.42 -4.55 -2.26
CA PHE A 150 3.53 -4.19 -3.35
C PHE A 150 2.17 -3.79 -2.79
N GLU A 151 1.43 -3.02 -3.53
CA GLU A 151 0.11 -2.57 -3.11
C GLU A 151 -0.86 -2.57 -4.29
N THR A 152 -2.13 -2.62 -3.99
CA THR A 152 -3.20 -2.76 -4.96
C THR A 152 -4.46 -2.06 -4.46
N ALA A 153 -5.55 -2.10 -5.21
CA ALA A 153 -6.86 -1.66 -4.73
C ALA A 153 -7.93 -2.67 -5.14
N ILE A 154 -8.94 -2.84 -4.28
CA ILE A 154 -10.07 -3.73 -4.49
C ILE A 154 -11.33 -3.16 -3.80
N THR A 155 -12.52 -3.49 -4.31
CA THR A 155 -13.80 -3.14 -3.69
C THR A 155 -14.08 -3.97 -2.43
N TRP A 156 -14.89 -3.44 -1.52
CA TRP A 156 -15.16 -4.08 -0.22
C TRP A 156 -15.78 -5.46 -0.32
N ASP A 157 -16.63 -5.69 -1.32
CA ASP A 157 -17.33 -6.97 -1.52
C ASP A 157 -16.40 -8.15 -1.76
N LYS A 158 -15.22 -7.90 -2.33
CA LYS A 158 -14.20 -8.92 -2.63
C LYS A 158 -13.00 -8.91 -1.69
N SER A 159 -12.95 -7.96 -0.77
CA SER A 159 -11.74 -7.60 -0.02
C SER A 159 -11.12 -8.73 0.79
N TYR A 160 -11.92 -9.51 1.52
CA TYR A 160 -11.41 -10.57 2.38
C TYR A 160 -10.79 -11.71 1.56
N GLU A 161 -11.55 -12.26 0.63
CA GLU A 161 -11.13 -13.36 -0.23
C GLU A 161 -9.93 -12.96 -1.09
N PHE A 162 -9.93 -11.73 -1.58
CA PHE A 162 -8.82 -11.17 -2.35
C PHE A 162 -7.52 -11.12 -1.53
N ILE A 163 -7.56 -10.53 -0.32
CA ILE A 163 -6.38 -10.40 0.54
C ILE A 163 -5.79 -11.77 0.88
N GLU A 164 -6.64 -12.72 1.29
CA GLU A 164 -6.18 -14.06 1.65
C GLU A 164 -5.60 -14.82 0.46
N GLU A 165 -6.21 -14.71 -0.72
CA GLU A 165 -5.72 -15.39 -1.93
C GLU A 165 -4.43 -14.74 -2.45
N VAL A 166 -4.30 -13.41 -2.43
CA VAL A 166 -3.04 -12.71 -2.76
C VAL A 166 -1.91 -13.16 -1.84
N LYS A 167 -2.13 -13.21 -0.52
CA LYS A 167 -1.11 -13.68 0.45
C LYS A 167 -0.68 -15.11 0.15
N LYS A 168 -1.63 -16.00 -0.09
CA LYS A 168 -1.40 -17.42 -0.37
C LYS A 168 -0.62 -17.62 -1.67
N GLN A 169 -1.06 -17.02 -2.77
CA GLN A 169 -0.40 -17.16 -4.07
C GLN A 169 0.98 -16.51 -4.08
N THR A 170 1.14 -15.33 -3.46
CA THR A 170 2.44 -14.68 -3.31
C THR A 170 3.42 -15.53 -2.50
N SER A 171 2.98 -16.12 -1.38
CA SER A 171 3.82 -17.03 -0.58
C SER A 171 4.25 -18.27 -1.37
N ALA A 172 3.35 -18.84 -2.18
CA ALA A 172 3.64 -19.96 -3.06
C ALA A 172 4.66 -19.59 -4.16
N ALA A 173 4.45 -18.47 -4.84
CA ALA A 173 5.37 -17.96 -5.86
C ALA A 173 6.77 -17.69 -5.28
N ILE A 174 6.86 -17.06 -4.11
CA ILE A 174 8.15 -16.84 -3.45
C ILE A 174 8.84 -18.14 -3.12
N LYS A 175 8.11 -19.16 -2.66
CA LYS A 175 8.67 -20.49 -2.39
C LYS A 175 9.23 -21.16 -3.65
N GLU A 176 8.55 -21.04 -4.75
CA GLU A 176 8.98 -21.57 -6.05
C GLU A 176 10.25 -20.86 -6.55
N ILE A 177 10.27 -19.53 -6.52
CA ILE A 177 11.35 -18.69 -7.02
C ILE A 177 12.60 -18.76 -6.12
N SER A 178 12.44 -18.68 -4.80
CA SER A 178 13.56 -18.59 -3.84
C SER A 178 13.93 -19.93 -3.18
N GLY A 179 13.14 -20.98 -3.40
CA GLY A 179 13.30 -22.28 -2.77
C GLY A 179 12.92 -22.33 -1.28
N LYS A 180 12.45 -21.22 -0.69
CA LYS A 180 12.06 -21.12 0.73
C LYS A 180 10.73 -20.43 0.91
N PRO A 181 9.90 -20.88 1.88
CA PRO A 181 8.63 -20.21 2.15
C PRO A 181 8.86 -18.79 2.69
N ALA A 182 7.96 -17.90 2.35
CA ALA A 182 7.95 -16.55 2.87
C ALA A 182 6.64 -16.25 3.59
N LEU A 183 6.74 -15.42 4.62
CA LEU A 183 5.60 -14.83 5.28
C LEU A 183 5.22 -13.53 4.51
N VAL A 184 3.96 -13.44 4.12
CA VAL A 184 3.40 -12.24 3.49
C VAL A 184 2.48 -11.57 4.50
N ALA A 185 2.81 -10.36 4.89
CA ALA A 185 2.01 -9.52 5.79
C ALA A 185 1.15 -8.54 4.98
N CYS A 186 0.05 -8.09 5.56
CA CYS A 186 -0.83 -7.12 4.93
C CYS A 186 -1.24 -6.01 5.90
N ARG A 187 -1.18 -4.77 5.42
CA ARG A 187 -1.81 -3.62 6.08
C ARG A 187 -2.73 -2.88 5.12
N LEU A 188 -3.77 -2.27 5.67
CA LEU A 188 -4.61 -1.32 4.95
C LEU A 188 -4.18 0.09 5.34
N THR A 189 -3.63 0.81 4.38
CA THR A 189 -3.19 2.21 4.57
C THR A 189 -4.20 3.21 4.06
N HIS A 190 -4.98 2.84 3.06
CA HIS A 190 -6.01 3.67 2.45
C HIS A 190 -7.33 2.91 2.42
N CYS A 191 -8.33 3.48 3.05
CA CYS A 191 -9.68 2.94 3.13
C CYS A 191 -10.67 4.00 2.65
N TYR A 192 -11.45 3.65 1.65
CA TYR A 192 -12.44 4.51 1.01
C TYR A 192 -13.85 3.96 1.22
N PRO A 193 -14.91 4.75 0.99
CA PRO A 193 -16.27 4.23 1.09
C PRO A 193 -16.56 3.06 0.15
N ASP A 194 -15.96 3.01 -1.02
CA ASP A 194 -16.17 2.02 -2.08
C ASP A 194 -15.16 0.86 -2.08
N GLY A 195 -14.00 1.03 -1.47
CA GLY A 195 -12.95 0.01 -1.46
C GLY A 195 -11.78 0.34 -0.56
N LEU A 196 -10.72 -0.44 -0.69
CA LEU A 196 -9.50 -0.33 0.10
C LEU A 196 -8.26 -0.60 -0.76
N ALA A 197 -7.11 -0.11 -0.28
CA ALA A 197 -5.82 -0.41 -0.86
C ALA A 197 -4.99 -1.31 0.09
N PRO A 198 -5.00 -2.64 -0.12
CA PRO A 198 -4.13 -3.54 0.61
C PRO A 198 -2.67 -3.31 0.23
N TYR A 199 -1.83 -3.25 1.25
CA TYR A 199 -0.39 -3.08 1.12
C TYR A 199 0.30 -4.32 1.70
N PHE A 200 1.00 -5.04 0.85
CA PHE A 200 1.65 -6.31 1.21
C PHE A 200 3.14 -6.10 1.44
N THR A 201 3.68 -6.76 2.45
CA THR A 201 5.10 -6.78 2.78
C THR A 201 5.58 -8.22 2.79
N TYR A 202 6.71 -8.51 2.16
CA TYR A 202 7.31 -9.84 2.15
C TYR A 202 8.83 -9.78 2.30
N GLY A 203 9.42 -10.93 2.66
CA GLY A 203 10.85 -11.15 2.65
C GLY A 203 11.18 -12.48 1.98
N ALA A 204 12.07 -12.48 0.99
CA ALA A 204 12.52 -13.67 0.28
C ALA A 204 14.03 -13.86 0.44
N TYR A 205 14.47 -15.11 0.55
CA TYR A 205 15.89 -15.43 0.59
C TYR A 205 16.50 -15.43 -0.81
N ALA A 206 17.70 -14.84 -0.94
CA ALA A 206 18.47 -14.86 -2.17
C ALA A 206 19.97 -14.81 -1.85
N THR A 207 20.78 -15.26 -2.79
CA THR A 207 22.24 -15.03 -2.73
C THR A 207 22.56 -13.65 -3.32
N PRO A 208 23.73 -13.06 -3.02
CA PRO A 208 24.12 -11.78 -3.61
C PRO A 208 24.07 -11.75 -5.16
N HIS A 209 24.33 -12.88 -5.80
CA HIS A 209 24.33 -13.00 -7.27
C HIS A 209 22.93 -13.19 -7.88
N THR A 210 21.96 -13.66 -7.11
CA THR A 210 20.59 -13.94 -7.59
C THR A 210 19.56 -12.94 -7.08
N MET A 211 19.96 -12.00 -6.22
CA MET A 211 19.04 -11.13 -5.49
C MET A 211 18.15 -10.29 -6.41
N ILE A 212 18.72 -9.73 -7.48
CA ILE A 212 17.98 -8.91 -8.43
C ILE A 212 17.02 -9.78 -9.24
N ASP A 213 17.44 -10.97 -9.68
CA ASP A 213 16.58 -11.87 -10.44
C ASP A 213 15.42 -12.38 -9.60
N VAL A 214 15.70 -12.82 -8.36
CA VAL A 214 14.64 -13.23 -7.40
C VAL A 214 13.65 -12.08 -7.17
N TRP A 215 14.13 -10.85 -6.98
CA TRP A 215 13.27 -9.68 -6.83
C TRP A 215 12.40 -9.45 -8.06
N ARG A 216 12.97 -9.51 -9.27
CA ARG A 216 12.27 -9.32 -10.54
C ARG A 216 11.17 -10.38 -10.75
N GLU A 217 11.50 -11.64 -10.56
CA GLU A 217 10.56 -12.75 -10.73
C GLU A 217 9.39 -12.63 -9.75
N ILE A 218 9.66 -12.29 -8.49
CA ILE A 218 8.58 -12.03 -7.50
C ILE A 218 7.74 -10.82 -7.92
N LYS A 219 8.34 -9.74 -8.43
CA LYS A 219 7.61 -8.56 -8.87
C LYS A 219 6.66 -8.89 -10.03
N LEU A 220 7.10 -9.66 -11.02
CA LEU A 220 6.28 -10.13 -12.13
C LEU A 220 5.11 -11.00 -11.64
N ALA A 221 5.40 -11.95 -10.75
CA ALA A 221 4.37 -12.82 -10.18
C ALA A 221 3.33 -12.04 -9.38
N THR A 222 3.74 -11.06 -8.56
CA THR A 222 2.79 -10.25 -7.77
C THR A 222 1.94 -9.33 -8.63
N ASN A 223 2.47 -8.77 -9.74
CA ASN A 223 1.71 -8.02 -10.71
C ASN A 223 0.57 -8.88 -11.29
N GLU A 224 0.91 -10.07 -11.77
CA GLU A 224 -0.05 -11.01 -12.36
C GLU A 224 -1.10 -11.48 -11.34
N ILE A 225 -0.69 -11.83 -10.12
CA ILE A 225 -1.59 -12.23 -9.04
C ILE A 225 -2.61 -11.13 -8.74
N CYS A 226 -2.17 -9.89 -8.56
CA CYS A 226 -3.09 -8.78 -8.27
C CYS A 226 -4.13 -8.57 -9.38
N VAL A 227 -3.68 -8.54 -10.63
CA VAL A 227 -4.56 -8.29 -11.79
C VAL A 227 -5.51 -9.46 -12.06
N SER A 228 -5.01 -10.70 -11.99
CA SER A 228 -5.82 -11.91 -12.24
C SER A 228 -6.95 -12.09 -11.22
N LEU A 229 -6.73 -11.65 -9.99
CA LEU A 229 -7.73 -11.67 -8.91
C LEU A 229 -8.69 -10.47 -8.96
N GLY A 230 -8.53 -9.56 -9.93
CA GLY A 230 -9.41 -8.41 -10.15
C GLY A 230 -9.06 -7.16 -9.36
N GLY A 231 -7.88 -7.11 -8.73
CA GLY A 231 -7.31 -5.90 -8.14
C GLY A 231 -6.61 -5.01 -9.18
N THR A 232 -6.20 -3.81 -8.78
CA THR A 232 -5.32 -2.98 -9.60
C THR A 232 -3.86 -3.44 -9.47
N VAL A 233 -3.03 -3.18 -10.48
CA VAL A 233 -1.60 -3.52 -10.39
C VAL A 233 -0.89 -2.68 -9.32
N THR A 234 -1.34 -1.45 -9.12
CA THR A 234 -0.88 -0.53 -8.08
C THR A 234 -1.97 0.51 -7.79
N HIS A 235 -1.90 1.22 -6.67
CA HIS A 235 -2.88 2.24 -6.28
C HIS A 235 -2.24 3.62 -6.09
N HIS A 236 -1.21 3.76 -5.22
CA HIS A 236 -0.53 5.02 -4.96
C HIS A 236 0.99 4.95 -5.19
N HIS A 237 1.53 3.77 -5.43
CA HIS A 237 2.87 3.64 -5.96
C HIS A 237 2.89 3.98 -7.45
N ALA A 238 4.01 4.44 -7.95
CA ALA A 238 4.20 4.61 -9.39
C ALA A 238 4.08 3.27 -10.11
N VAL A 239 3.54 3.26 -11.31
CA VAL A 239 3.61 2.11 -12.22
C VAL A 239 5.07 1.87 -12.60
N GLY A 240 5.79 2.95 -12.92
CA GLY A 240 7.18 2.86 -13.31
C GLY A 240 7.38 1.93 -14.51
N ARG A 241 8.45 1.16 -14.46
CA ARG A 241 8.71 0.04 -15.39
C ARG A 241 8.41 -1.31 -14.73
N ASP A 242 8.45 -1.38 -13.41
CA ASP A 242 8.36 -2.63 -12.64
C ASP A 242 6.94 -3.22 -12.64
N HIS A 243 5.93 -2.37 -12.71
CA HIS A 243 4.53 -2.77 -12.69
C HIS A 243 3.88 -2.83 -14.08
N ARG A 244 4.62 -2.57 -15.16
CA ARG A 244 4.11 -2.69 -16.53
C ARG A 244 3.92 -4.14 -16.97
N PRO A 245 4.96 -5.00 -16.92
CA PRO A 245 4.83 -6.39 -17.35
C PRO A 245 3.89 -7.15 -16.42
N ASN A 246 3.07 -8.03 -17.00
CA ASN A 246 2.09 -8.85 -16.29
C ASN A 246 1.10 -8.04 -15.40
N GLY A 247 1.06 -6.72 -15.55
CA GLY A 247 0.25 -5.83 -14.74
C GLY A 247 -0.39 -4.71 -15.55
N TYR A 248 0.19 -3.51 -15.52
CA TYR A 248 -0.39 -2.33 -16.14
C TYR A 248 -0.66 -2.47 -17.64
N ASP A 249 0.26 -3.09 -18.38
CA ASP A 249 0.11 -3.28 -19.83
C ASP A 249 -1.09 -4.18 -20.19
N ILE A 250 -1.52 -5.05 -19.27
CA ILE A 250 -2.72 -5.86 -19.41
C ILE A 250 -3.98 -5.09 -18.96
N GLN A 251 -3.85 -4.26 -17.94
CA GLN A 251 -4.97 -3.61 -17.26
C GLN A 251 -5.39 -2.28 -17.90
N ILE A 252 -4.50 -1.59 -18.61
CA ILE A 252 -4.79 -0.29 -19.21
C ILE A 252 -5.89 -0.38 -20.26
N PRO A 253 -7.00 0.41 -20.15
CA PRO A 253 -8.03 0.41 -21.17
C PRO A 253 -7.51 0.98 -22.50
N GLU A 254 -7.79 0.31 -23.61
CA GLU A 254 -7.28 0.68 -24.95
C GLU A 254 -7.61 2.14 -25.32
N GLY A 255 -8.82 2.61 -25.03
CA GLY A 255 -9.21 4.00 -25.30
C GLY A 255 -8.38 5.02 -24.50
N PHE A 256 -8.05 4.72 -23.24
CA PHE A 256 -7.18 5.57 -22.44
C PHE A 256 -5.74 5.53 -22.94
N LYS A 257 -5.24 4.34 -23.29
CA LYS A 257 -3.90 4.15 -23.86
C LYS A 257 -3.69 5.00 -25.10
N SER A 258 -4.61 4.92 -26.07
CA SER A 258 -4.57 5.70 -27.31
C SER A 258 -4.55 7.21 -27.07
N MET A 259 -5.38 7.70 -26.13
CA MET A 259 -5.38 9.13 -25.75
C MET A 259 -4.07 9.55 -25.09
N PHE A 260 -3.52 8.69 -24.23
CA PHE A 260 -2.27 8.98 -23.53
C PHE A 260 -1.06 8.95 -24.47
N GLU A 261 -1.03 8.02 -25.44
CA GLU A 261 -0.04 7.96 -26.51
C GLU A 261 -0.05 9.23 -27.37
N ALA A 262 -1.24 9.71 -27.78
CA ALA A 262 -1.38 10.96 -28.51
C ALA A 262 -0.90 12.18 -27.70
N ALA A 263 -1.20 12.24 -26.41
CA ALA A 263 -0.71 13.29 -25.52
C ALA A 263 0.82 13.24 -25.39
N LYS A 264 1.39 12.04 -25.25
CA LYS A 264 2.85 11.83 -25.24
C LYS A 264 3.52 12.30 -26.52
N GLU A 265 3.01 11.90 -27.69
CA GLU A 265 3.54 12.30 -28.97
C GLU A 265 3.51 13.83 -29.18
N SER A 266 2.43 14.48 -28.71
CA SER A 266 2.30 15.94 -28.78
C SER A 266 3.24 16.69 -27.85
N SER A 267 3.47 16.22 -26.62
CA SER A 267 4.28 16.91 -25.61
C SER A 267 5.76 16.53 -25.66
N ASP A 268 6.09 15.34 -26.15
CA ASP A 268 7.45 14.79 -26.21
C ASP A 268 7.66 14.02 -27.52
N PRO A 269 7.67 14.70 -28.68
CA PRO A 269 7.80 14.05 -29.98
C PRO A 269 9.11 13.29 -30.18
N ASN A 270 10.14 13.62 -29.41
CA ASN A 270 11.44 12.95 -29.46
C ASN A 270 11.54 11.74 -28.51
N GLY A 271 10.55 11.54 -27.64
CA GLY A 271 10.50 10.41 -26.71
C GLY A 271 11.61 10.40 -25.66
N ILE A 272 12.00 11.57 -25.16
CA ILE A 272 13.08 11.72 -24.17
C ILE A 272 12.59 11.78 -22.72
N MET A 273 11.31 12.10 -22.53
CA MET A 273 10.73 12.25 -21.20
C MET A 273 10.34 10.89 -20.62
N ASN A 274 11.07 10.45 -19.61
CA ASN A 274 10.89 9.22 -18.85
C ASN A 274 10.49 8.00 -19.72
N PRO A 275 11.30 7.59 -20.70
CA PRO A 275 10.94 6.58 -21.69
C PRO A 275 10.72 5.21 -21.04
N GLY A 276 9.71 4.47 -21.48
CA GLY A 276 9.36 3.14 -20.98
C GLY A 276 8.51 3.15 -19.69
N VAL A 277 8.15 4.32 -19.16
CA VAL A 277 7.24 4.47 -18.02
C VAL A 277 5.84 4.73 -18.53
N LEU A 278 4.86 3.95 -18.07
CA LEU A 278 3.46 3.90 -18.50
C LEU A 278 3.27 3.44 -19.95
N ILE A 279 3.93 4.07 -20.90
CA ILE A 279 3.91 3.75 -22.34
C ILE A 279 5.30 3.91 -22.95
N ASP A 280 5.51 3.27 -24.08
CA ASP A 280 6.73 3.46 -24.87
C ASP A 280 6.60 4.67 -25.80
N PRO A 281 7.71 5.35 -26.13
CA PRO A 281 7.71 6.35 -27.19
C PRO A 281 7.35 5.74 -28.52
N LYS A 282 6.64 6.49 -29.38
CA LYS A 282 6.20 6.02 -30.69
C LYS A 282 7.36 5.44 -31.53
N GLY A 283 7.18 4.22 -32.01
CA GLY A 283 8.16 3.53 -32.83
C GLY A 283 9.45 3.10 -32.12
N LYS A 284 9.50 3.20 -30.80
CA LYS A 284 10.65 2.80 -29.98
C LYS A 284 10.17 1.90 -28.84
N ALA A 285 10.14 0.59 -29.07
CA ALA A 285 10.01 -0.34 -27.94
C ALA A 285 11.21 -0.13 -27.01
N ILE A 286 10.94 0.23 -25.76
CA ILE A 286 11.99 0.28 -24.74
C ILE A 286 12.24 -1.14 -24.28
N VAL A 287 13.47 -1.60 -24.43
CA VAL A 287 13.90 -2.89 -23.92
C VAL A 287 13.49 -2.98 -22.46
N ASN A 288 12.61 -3.94 -22.19
CA ASN A 288 12.17 -4.17 -20.84
C ASN A 288 13.33 -4.78 -20.06
N TRP A 289 13.99 -3.97 -19.23
CA TRP A 289 15.15 -4.39 -18.41
C TRP A 289 14.85 -5.59 -17.48
N ILE A 290 13.59 -5.98 -17.37
CA ILE A 290 13.15 -7.18 -16.67
C ILE A 290 13.33 -8.43 -17.54
N ASN A 291 13.34 -8.32 -18.85
CA ASN A 291 13.56 -9.47 -19.74
C ASN A 291 15.05 -9.86 -19.77
N LYS A 292 15.34 -11.13 -19.46
CA LYS A 292 16.71 -11.69 -19.40
C LYS A 292 17.41 -11.78 -20.76
N GLU A 293 16.70 -11.56 -21.88
CA GLU A 293 17.23 -11.83 -23.23
C GLU A 293 18.17 -10.74 -23.77
N ASP A 294 18.29 -9.59 -23.08
CA ASP A 294 19.02 -8.41 -23.56
C ASP A 294 20.16 -7.95 -22.61
N SER A 295 20.68 -8.85 -21.74
CA SER A 295 21.79 -8.53 -20.82
C SER A 295 23.10 -9.24 -21.20
#